data_831c78fa5b69d52d62da02214cb05154
#
_entry.id   831c78fa5b69d52d62da02214cb05154
#
_cell.length_a   1.000
_cell.length_b   1.000
_cell.length_c   1.000
_cell.angle_alpha   90.00
_cell.angle_beta   90.00
_cell.angle_gamma   90.00
#
_symmetry.space_group_name_H-M   'P 1'
#
loop_
_entity.id
_entity.type
_entity.pdbx_description
1 polymer ?
#
loop_
_entity_poly.entity_id
_entity_poly.type
_entity_poly.pdbx_seq_one_letter_code
_entity_poly.pdbx_strand_id
1 'polypeptide(L)'
;VRIYAPTGTHKDLLAYLVRRLLENGANSSFVNRMADAEVPASDLATDPVADMAALEPYRNPTIPLPADIFADRRNSAGIDLSDPLVLEPLQERLAELENKHWVAEPTFKSGSEAEIAPINKPHDLTAEVGTRRDTLDFEVEEAITRAQAIQPGWDRLGGERRAVLLEAAADLFEEHTDDFLSLCQREAGKTLMDAVLELREAVDFLRFYANEARRQFTRPIILPGPTGEENRLSLHGRGVFSCISPWNFPLAIFIGTPAAALAAGNTVVAKPAEQTPLIAALAVRLCHEAGIPEEAFQLLPGAGEVGEMITSDPRIAGVAFTGSTQTAQAINRSLASRDGPIATLIAETGGQNAMIVDSTALPEQVTRDVVASAFQSAGQRCSALRVLYIQDDVYDEMLRMIRGGFEALTIGNPEHLATDVGPVIDPDAKSSLERHIARRKKGGRPVWRRRLHRGANAGCFVAPTIIEMDSILDLKRENFGPILHVVRYR
;
A
#
# COMPACT_ATOMS: atom_id res chain seq x y z
N VAL A 1 43.61 13.36 36.03
CA VAL A 1 42.96 12.75 34.84
C VAL A 1 42.87 11.25 35.09
N ARG A 2 41.68 10.65 35.02
CA ARG A 2 41.51 9.19 35.05
C ARG A 2 41.34 8.70 33.62
N ILE A 3 42.13 7.69 33.27
CA ILE A 3 42.00 6.98 31.99
C ILE A 3 41.33 5.64 32.32
N TYR A 4 40.24 5.33 31.61
CA TYR A 4 39.59 4.04 31.71
C TYR A 4 39.44 3.45 30.30
N ALA A 5 39.40 2.15 30.23
CA ALA A 5 39.09 1.41 29.02
C ALA A 5 38.05 0.33 29.34
N PRO A 6 37.02 0.19 28.52
CA PRO A 6 36.07 -0.90 28.68
C PRO A 6 36.75 -2.24 28.37
N THR A 7 36.40 -3.26 29.14
CA THR A 7 36.88 -4.62 28.96
C THR A 7 35.70 -5.55 28.66
N GLY A 8 35.89 -6.50 27.79
CA GLY A 8 34.86 -7.46 27.40
C GLY A 8 35.22 -8.19 26.12
N THR A 9 34.35 -9.07 25.67
CA THR A 9 34.52 -9.73 24.37
C THR A 9 34.28 -8.75 23.23
N HIS A 10 34.79 -9.05 22.03
CA HIS A 10 34.55 -8.17 20.86
C HIS A 10 33.05 -8.02 20.53
N LYS A 11 32.23 -9.03 20.85
CA LYS A 11 30.76 -8.97 20.66
C LYS A 11 30.12 -7.92 21.56
N ASP A 12 30.57 -7.82 22.79
CA ASP A 12 30.04 -6.87 23.77
C ASP A 12 30.57 -5.45 23.53
N LEU A 13 31.82 -5.35 23.09
CA LEU A 13 32.51 -4.06 22.91
C LEU A 13 32.30 -3.44 21.55
N LEU A 14 31.97 -4.19 20.50
CA LEU A 14 31.90 -3.68 19.14
C LEU A 14 30.92 -2.51 19.01
N ALA A 15 29.70 -2.66 19.50
CA ALA A 15 28.69 -1.60 19.45
C ALA A 15 29.10 -0.35 20.25
N TYR A 16 29.76 -0.54 21.39
CA TYR A 16 30.31 0.55 22.19
C TYR A 16 31.44 1.29 21.45
N LEU A 17 32.38 0.58 20.84
CA LEU A 17 33.51 1.17 20.12
C LEU A 17 33.03 1.91 18.85
N VAL A 18 32.11 1.32 18.08
CA VAL A 18 31.53 1.96 16.89
C VAL A 18 30.84 3.27 17.28
N ARG A 19 30.04 3.27 18.35
CA ARG A 19 29.40 4.50 18.86
C ARG A 19 30.44 5.55 19.24
N ARG A 20 31.50 5.17 19.95
CA ARG A 20 32.58 6.12 20.32
C ARG A 20 33.30 6.68 19.11
N LEU A 21 33.57 5.87 18.09
CA LEU A 21 34.19 6.32 16.84
C LEU A 21 33.29 7.32 16.09
N LEU A 22 32.00 7.00 15.94
CA LEU A 22 31.04 7.89 15.28
C LEU A 22 30.86 9.21 16.06
N GLU A 23 30.74 9.13 17.38
CA GLU A 23 30.59 10.29 18.24
C GLU A 23 31.83 11.21 18.19
N ASN A 24 33.03 10.65 18.23
CA ASN A 24 34.27 11.42 18.16
C ASN A 24 34.65 11.85 16.75
N GLY A 25 34.09 11.20 15.71
CA GLY A 25 34.31 11.56 14.30
C GLY A 25 33.45 12.73 13.82
N ALA A 26 32.39 13.10 14.55
CA ALA A 26 31.57 14.25 14.18
C ALA A 26 32.31 15.58 14.37
N ASN A 27 32.23 16.49 13.39
CA ASN A 27 32.85 17.83 13.49
C ASN A 27 32.33 18.62 14.71
N SER A 28 31.14 18.35 15.15
CA SER A 28 30.50 18.96 16.34
C SER A 28 30.89 18.28 17.65
N SER A 29 31.71 17.21 17.63
CA SER A 29 32.13 16.54 18.86
C SER A 29 33.02 17.43 19.71
N PHE A 30 32.94 17.28 21.03
CA PHE A 30 33.77 18.01 21.97
C PHE A 30 35.27 17.86 21.66
N VAL A 31 35.70 16.68 21.25
CA VAL A 31 37.12 16.39 20.92
C VAL A 31 37.58 17.18 19.70
N ASN A 32 36.78 17.25 18.64
CA ASN A 32 37.12 17.99 17.44
C ASN A 32 37.06 19.52 17.69
N ARG A 33 36.03 19.97 18.41
CA ARG A 33 35.92 21.39 18.79
C ARG A 33 37.07 21.84 19.71
N MET A 34 37.55 20.98 20.60
CA MET A 34 38.72 21.28 21.46
C MET A 34 40.03 21.33 20.67
N ALA A 35 40.15 20.61 19.57
CA ALA A 35 41.33 20.61 18.71
C ALA A 35 41.33 21.79 17.71
N ASP A 36 40.19 22.45 17.54
CA ASP A 36 40.03 23.59 16.62
C ASP A 36 40.45 24.90 17.30
N ALA A 37 41.52 25.52 16.79
CA ALA A 37 42.08 26.76 17.33
C ALA A 37 41.13 27.96 17.16
N GLU A 38 40.17 27.90 16.29
CA GLU A 38 39.19 28.97 16.05
C GLU A 38 38.01 28.93 17.04
N VAL A 39 37.86 27.85 17.81
CA VAL A 39 36.78 27.69 18.79
C VAL A 39 37.23 28.30 20.15
N PRO A 40 36.59 29.37 20.63
CA PRO A 40 36.91 29.98 21.92
C PRO A 40 36.72 29.01 23.08
N ALA A 41 37.59 29.09 24.09
CA ALA A 41 37.48 28.24 25.28
C ALA A 41 36.14 28.45 26.04
N SER A 42 35.54 29.63 25.96
CA SER A 42 34.22 29.94 26.50
C SER A 42 33.14 29.08 25.92
N ASP A 43 33.20 28.78 24.62
CA ASP A 43 32.18 27.99 23.88
C ASP A 43 32.30 26.48 24.16
N LEU A 44 33.48 26.07 24.68
CA LEU A 44 33.72 24.72 25.15
C LEU A 44 33.31 24.50 26.62
N ALA A 45 33.20 25.59 27.37
CA ALA A 45 32.89 25.60 28.80
C ALA A 45 31.43 25.91 29.10
N THR A 46 30.57 25.94 28.10
CA THR A 46 29.12 26.15 28.27
C THR A 46 28.48 24.97 29.03
N ASP A 47 27.47 25.29 29.84
CA ASP A 47 26.64 24.25 30.49
C ASP A 47 25.67 23.66 29.47
N PRO A 48 25.85 22.37 29.08
CA PRO A 48 24.98 21.73 28.08
C PRO A 48 23.51 21.64 28.54
N VAL A 49 23.24 21.66 29.84
CA VAL A 49 21.88 21.66 30.37
C VAL A 49 21.24 23.04 30.15
N ALA A 50 21.99 24.10 30.42
CA ALA A 50 21.53 25.46 30.16
C ALA A 50 21.33 25.73 28.65
N ASP A 51 22.25 25.25 27.80
CA ASP A 51 22.14 25.33 26.35
C ASP A 51 20.90 24.61 25.84
N MET A 52 20.64 23.40 26.32
CA MET A 52 19.42 22.64 25.95
C MET A 52 18.14 23.32 26.45
N ALA A 53 18.16 23.85 27.67
CA ALA A 53 17.01 24.56 28.25
C ALA A 53 16.67 25.86 27.51
N ALA A 54 17.68 26.50 26.87
CA ALA A 54 17.50 27.70 26.08
C ALA A 54 16.96 27.47 24.67
N LEU A 55 16.92 26.19 24.21
CA LEU A 55 16.37 25.87 22.87
C LEU A 55 14.84 25.94 22.85
N GLU A 56 14.32 26.74 21.95
CA GLU A 56 12.89 26.75 21.60
C GLU A 56 12.72 26.60 20.07
N PRO A 57 12.15 25.50 19.58
CA PRO A 57 11.75 24.28 20.34
C PRO A 57 12.96 23.47 20.80
N TYR A 58 12.80 22.61 21.81
CA TYR A 58 13.88 21.73 22.33
C TYR A 58 14.43 20.73 21.30
N ARG A 59 13.71 20.51 20.20
CA ARG A 59 14.14 19.68 19.08
C ARG A 59 15.10 20.41 18.15
N ASN A 60 15.93 19.66 17.43
CA ASN A 60 16.74 20.24 16.35
C ASN A 60 15.83 20.81 15.23
N PRO A 61 15.82 22.12 14.98
CA PRO A 61 14.94 22.75 14.01
C PRO A 61 15.27 22.38 12.55
N THR A 62 16.48 21.86 12.28
CA THR A 62 16.88 21.43 10.93
C THR A 62 16.38 20.04 10.57
N ILE A 63 15.88 19.25 11.54
CA ILE A 63 15.27 17.96 11.32
C ILE A 63 13.75 18.14 11.28
N PRO A 64 13.08 17.93 10.15
CA PRO A 64 11.63 18.07 10.07
C PRO A 64 10.93 17.00 10.93
N LEU A 65 9.76 17.33 11.44
CA LEU A 65 8.88 16.32 12.04
C LEU A 65 8.36 15.35 10.96
N PRO A 66 7.98 14.13 11.32
CA PRO A 66 7.40 13.17 10.36
C PRO A 66 6.24 13.74 9.52
N ALA A 67 5.42 14.62 10.10
CA ALA A 67 4.34 15.28 9.37
C ALA A 67 4.84 16.28 8.32
N ASP A 68 6.04 16.83 8.47
CA ASP A 68 6.58 17.96 7.72
C ASP A 68 7.75 17.55 6.80
N ILE A 69 7.91 16.25 6.51
CA ILE A 69 9.01 15.76 5.64
C ILE A 69 8.86 16.20 4.18
N PHE A 70 7.66 16.55 3.75
CA PHE A 70 7.39 17.13 2.43
C PHE A 70 7.15 18.63 2.57
N ALA A 71 7.78 19.42 1.69
CA ALA A 71 7.66 20.87 1.73
C ALA A 71 6.28 21.40 1.29
N ASP A 72 5.53 20.61 0.56
CA ASP A 72 4.33 21.02 -0.16
C ASP A 72 3.04 20.32 0.32
N ARG A 73 3.15 19.36 1.22
CA ARG A 73 2.00 18.64 1.80
C ARG A 73 2.33 18.04 3.17
N ARG A 74 1.32 17.83 3.98
CA ARG A 74 1.43 17.08 5.23
C ARG A 74 1.59 15.59 4.90
N ASN A 75 2.57 14.95 5.54
CA ASN A 75 2.74 13.49 5.48
C ASN A 75 1.69 12.79 6.35
N SER A 76 1.31 11.55 5.98
CA SER A 76 0.39 10.74 6.74
C SER A 76 0.91 10.42 8.15
N ALA A 77 0.00 10.36 9.14
CA ALA A 77 0.33 9.95 10.49
C ALA A 77 0.73 8.47 10.54
N GLY A 78 1.80 8.15 11.25
CA GLY A 78 2.22 6.78 11.55
C GLY A 78 1.78 6.38 12.95
N ILE A 79 1.86 5.07 13.22
CA ILE A 79 1.63 4.48 14.54
C ILE A 79 2.89 3.73 14.94
N ASP A 80 3.48 4.07 16.09
CA ASP A 80 4.61 3.31 16.64
C ASP A 80 4.08 2.08 17.39
N LEU A 81 4.07 0.94 16.69
CA LEU A 81 3.62 -0.32 17.25
C LEU A 81 4.61 -0.93 18.28
N SER A 82 5.77 -0.30 18.48
CA SER A 82 6.74 -0.69 19.51
C SER A 82 6.54 0.03 20.84
N ASP A 83 5.74 1.11 20.86
CA ASP A 83 5.40 1.85 22.06
C ASP A 83 4.14 1.26 22.73
N PRO A 84 4.26 0.65 23.92
CA PRO A 84 3.12 0.09 24.63
C PRO A 84 2.01 1.12 24.93
N LEU A 85 2.36 2.38 25.16
CA LEU A 85 1.40 3.46 25.44
C LEU A 85 0.51 3.80 24.23
N VAL A 86 0.98 3.46 23.04
CA VAL A 86 0.22 3.61 21.79
C VAL A 86 -0.50 2.31 21.44
N LEU A 87 0.21 1.18 21.59
CA LEU A 87 -0.27 -0.13 21.16
C LEU A 87 -1.42 -0.67 22.04
N GLU A 88 -1.31 -0.59 23.36
CA GLU A 88 -2.33 -1.15 24.27
C GLU A 88 -3.72 -0.51 24.07
N PRO A 89 -3.87 0.84 24.05
CA PRO A 89 -5.15 1.46 23.73
C PRO A 89 -5.68 1.15 22.33
N LEU A 90 -4.78 1.02 21.33
CA LEU A 90 -5.16 0.64 19.97
C LEU A 90 -5.77 -0.77 19.95
N GLN A 91 -5.14 -1.73 20.65
CA GLN A 91 -5.65 -3.10 20.72
C GLN A 91 -7.02 -3.18 21.39
N GLU A 92 -7.26 -2.37 22.45
CA GLU A 92 -8.57 -2.27 23.11
C GLU A 92 -9.64 -1.78 22.13
N ARG A 93 -9.38 -0.69 21.38
CA ARG A 93 -10.32 -0.16 20.39
C ARG A 93 -10.58 -1.12 19.23
N LEU A 94 -9.54 -1.84 18.76
CA LEU A 94 -9.72 -2.88 17.73
C LEU A 94 -10.57 -4.04 18.23
N ALA A 95 -10.44 -4.44 19.51
CA ALA A 95 -11.27 -5.48 20.12
C ALA A 95 -12.75 -5.07 20.22
N GLU A 96 -13.05 -3.79 20.50
CA GLU A 96 -14.42 -3.26 20.48
C GLU A 96 -15.08 -3.39 19.11
N LEU A 97 -14.30 -3.33 18.03
CA LEU A 97 -14.75 -3.47 16.65
C LEU A 97 -14.92 -4.94 16.18
N GLU A 98 -14.54 -5.92 17.00
CA GLU A 98 -14.56 -7.34 16.60
C GLU A 98 -15.94 -7.80 16.12
N ASN A 99 -17.00 -7.34 16.77
CA ASN A 99 -18.39 -7.72 16.46
C ASN A 99 -19.11 -6.69 15.57
N LYS A 100 -18.42 -5.66 15.07
CA LYS A 100 -19.01 -4.67 14.17
C LYS A 100 -19.28 -5.33 12.82
N HIS A 101 -20.54 -5.33 12.41
CA HIS A 101 -20.98 -5.82 11.11
C HIS A 101 -20.94 -4.68 10.09
N TRP A 102 -20.33 -4.92 8.95
CA TRP A 102 -20.16 -3.94 7.89
C TRP A 102 -21.03 -4.26 6.68
N VAL A 103 -21.38 -3.24 5.91
CA VAL A 103 -22.22 -3.39 4.72
C VAL A 103 -21.61 -2.61 3.57
N ALA A 104 -21.50 -3.26 2.41
CA ALA A 104 -21.14 -2.63 1.15
C ALA A 104 -22.32 -2.70 0.19
N GLU A 105 -22.81 -1.53 -0.23
CA GLU A 105 -23.92 -1.39 -1.17
C GLU A 105 -23.58 -0.33 -2.22
N PRO A 106 -24.25 -0.34 -3.41
CA PRO A 106 -24.14 0.74 -4.37
C PRO A 106 -24.49 2.09 -3.72
N THR A 107 -23.76 3.16 -4.09
CA THR A 107 -24.03 4.52 -3.60
C THR A 107 -25.50 4.91 -3.81
N PHE A 108 -26.03 4.61 -5.01
CA PHE A 108 -27.44 4.75 -5.31
C PHE A 108 -28.02 3.35 -5.55
N LYS A 109 -28.75 2.85 -4.58
CA LYS A 109 -29.41 1.55 -4.67
C LYS A 109 -30.91 1.73 -4.95
N SER A 110 -31.42 0.83 -5.76
CA SER A 110 -32.88 0.69 -5.95
C SER A 110 -33.50 -0.09 -4.78
N GLY A 111 -34.83 -0.07 -4.75
CA GLY A 111 -35.59 -0.96 -3.85
C GLY A 111 -35.70 -2.40 -4.34
N SER A 112 -35.07 -2.73 -5.48
CA SER A 112 -35.13 -4.07 -6.08
C SER A 112 -34.26 -5.06 -5.30
N GLU A 113 -34.69 -6.34 -5.30
CA GLU A 113 -33.89 -7.43 -4.74
C GLU A 113 -32.62 -7.61 -5.57
N ALA A 114 -31.49 -7.76 -4.88
CA ALA A 114 -30.19 -8.06 -5.44
C ALA A 114 -29.52 -9.16 -4.62
N GLU A 115 -28.52 -9.79 -5.19
CA GLU A 115 -27.73 -10.78 -4.47
C GLU A 115 -27.00 -10.13 -3.29
N ILE A 116 -27.09 -10.76 -2.13
CA ILE A 116 -26.36 -10.40 -0.91
C ILE A 116 -25.41 -11.54 -0.59
N ALA A 117 -24.12 -11.26 -0.64
CA ALA A 117 -23.06 -12.20 -0.33
C ALA A 117 -22.39 -11.87 1.00
N PRO A 118 -22.11 -12.87 1.86
CA PRO A 118 -21.32 -12.67 3.07
C PRO A 118 -19.85 -12.41 2.70
N ILE A 119 -19.22 -11.55 3.48
CA ILE A 119 -17.77 -11.31 3.46
C ILE A 119 -17.19 -11.92 4.74
N ASN A 120 -16.35 -12.93 4.56
CA ASN A 120 -15.79 -13.70 5.67
C ASN A 120 -14.30 -13.36 5.86
N LYS A 121 -13.79 -13.61 7.08
CA LYS A 121 -12.36 -13.43 7.38
C LYS A 121 -11.53 -14.45 6.59
N PRO A 122 -10.47 -14.05 5.85
CA PRO A 122 -9.62 -15.01 5.12
C PRO A 122 -8.89 -16.02 6.02
N HIS A 123 -8.65 -15.68 7.29
CA HIS A 123 -8.02 -16.59 8.25
C HIS A 123 -9.01 -17.53 8.97
N ASP A 124 -10.30 -17.22 8.93
CA ASP A 124 -11.39 -18.05 9.44
C ASP A 124 -12.65 -17.85 8.58
N LEU A 125 -12.85 -18.74 7.62
CA LEU A 125 -13.96 -18.65 6.66
C LEU A 125 -15.36 -18.86 7.30
N THR A 126 -15.42 -19.20 8.59
CA THR A 126 -16.70 -19.30 9.34
C THR A 126 -17.09 -17.99 10.03
N ALA A 127 -16.17 -17.03 10.13
CA ALA A 127 -16.37 -15.76 10.79
C ALA A 127 -16.72 -14.67 9.77
N GLU A 128 -17.95 -14.18 9.83
CA GLU A 128 -18.45 -13.11 8.96
C GLU A 128 -17.97 -11.74 9.45
N VAL A 129 -17.57 -10.88 8.53
CA VAL A 129 -17.19 -9.47 8.75
C VAL A 129 -18.34 -8.54 8.40
N GLY A 130 -19.10 -8.90 7.38
CA GLY A 130 -20.19 -8.09 6.86
C GLY A 130 -20.80 -8.67 5.60
N THR A 131 -21.58 -7.87 4.90
CA THR A 131 -22.29 -8.27 3.68
C THR A 131 -22.04 -7.32 2.53
N ARG A 132 -22.03 -7.85 1.32
CA ARG A 132 -22.00 -7.14 0.04
C ARG A 132 -23.33 -7.35 -0.68
N ARG A 133 -23.96 -6.24 -1.11
CA ARG A 133 -25.06 -6.25 -2.08
C ARG A 133 -24.49 -5.92 -3.46
N ASP A 134 -24.71 -6.79 -4.43
CA ASP A 134 -24.22 -6.58 -5.79
C ASP A 134 -25.07 -5.54 -6.54
N THR A 135 -24.39 -4.76 -7.40
CA THR A 135 -25.00 -3.72 -8.21
C THR A 135 -25.73 -4.35 -9.39
N LEU A 136 -27.00 -3.97 -9.58
CA LEU A 136 -27.83 -4.44 -10.71
C LEU A 136 -27.50 -3.66 -12.00
N ASP A 137 -27.80 -4.27 -13.15
CA ASP A 137 -27.48 -3.71 -14.48
C ASP A 137 -28.00 -2.29 -14.66
N PHE A 138 -29.27 -2.05 -14.27
CA PHE A 138 -29.89 -0.72 -14.39
C PHE A 138 -29.33 0.27 -13.35
N GLU A 139 -28.78 -0.19 -12.23
CA GLU A 139 -28.10 0.68 -11.26
C GLU A 139 -26.72 1.12 -11.78
N VAL A 140 -26.03 0.27 -12.56
CA VAL A 140 -24.81 0.66 -13.29
C VAL A 140 -25.13 1.77 -14.31
N GLU A 141 -26.20 1.59 -15.10
CA GLU A 141 -26.68 2.56 -16.08
C GLU A 141 -27.02 3.91 -15.42
N GLU A 142 -27.76 3.88 -14.30
CA GLU A 142 -28.15 5.06 -13.53
C GLU A 142 -26.91 5.76 -12.93
N ALA A 143 -25.95 5.00 -12.39
CA ALA A 143 -24.73 5.55 -11.83
C ALA A 143 -23.90 6.31 -12.87
N ILE A 144 -23.73 5.74 -14.07
CA ILE A 144 -23.02 6.41 -15.16
C ILE A 144 -23.76 7.67 -15.62
N THR A 145 -25.09 7.62 -15.70
CA THR A 145 -25.93 8.77 -16.06
C THR A 145 -25.77 9.92 -15.06
N ARG A 146 -25.82 9.64 -13.75
CA ARG A 146 -25.61 10.63 -12.68
C ARG A 146 -24.20 11.21 -12.71
N ALA A 147 -23.17 10.35 -12.85
CA ALA A 147 -21.78 10.77 -12.95
C ALA A 147 -21.55 11.71 -14.14
N GLN A 148 -22.13 11.37 -15.31
CA GLN A 148 -22.04 12.21 -16.51
C GLN A 148 -22.73 13.57 -16.33
N ALA A 149 -23.88 13.58 -15.69
CA ALA A 149 -24.66 14.82 -15.49
C ALA A 149 -23.96 15.83 -14.58
N ILE A 150 -23.30 15.39 -13.50
CA ILE A 150 -22.61 16.28 -12.55
C ILE A 150 -21.20 16.67 -13.01
N GLN A 151 -20.57 15.90 -13.88
CA GLN A 151 -19.15 16.07 -14.24
C GLN A 151 -18.79 17.50 -14.69
N PRO A 152 -19.56 18.18 -15.53
CA PRO A 152 -19.23 19.56 -15.92
C PRO A 152 -19.24 20.53 -14.74
N GLY A 153 -20.09 20.31 -13.74
CA GLY A 153 -20.14 21.08 -12.49
C GLY A 153 -18.92 20.83 -11.62
N TRP A 154 -18.54 19.57 -11.47
CA TRP A 154 -17.36 19.14 -10.75
C TRP A 154 -16.06 19.69 -11.34
N ASP A 155 -15.90 19.66 -12.67
CA ASP A 155 -14.73 20.21 -13.35
C ASP A 155 -14.63 21.75 -13.14
N ARG A 156 -15.77 22.48 -13.30
CA ARG A 156 -15.81 23.94 -13.07
C ARG A 156 -15.53 24.36 -11.63
N LEU A 157 -15.60 23.45 -10.65
CA LEU A 157 -15.25 23.75 -9.25
C LEU A 157 -13.79 24.20 -9.11
N GLY A 158 -12.93 23.78 -10.04
CA GLY A 158 -11.51 24.15 -10.10
C GLY A 158 -10.62 23.31 -9.17
N GLY A 159 -9.31 23.33 -9.45
CA GLY A 159 -8.32 22.50 -8.74
C GLY A 159 -8.24 22.78 -7.24
N GLU A 160 -8.31 24.05 -6.84
CA GLU A 160 -8.21 24.45 -5.42
C GLU A 160 -9.35 23.87 -4.58
N ARG A 161 -10.61 23.97 -5.05
CA ARG A 161 -11.75 23.50 -4.27
C ARG A 161 -11.77 21.97 -4.19
N ARG A 162 -11.42 21.28 -5.28
CA ARG A 162 -11.29 19.81 -5.27
C ARG A 162 -10.18 19.35 -4.32
N ALA A 163 -9.06 20.08 -4.28
CA ALA A 163 -7.97 19.79 -3.35
C ALA A 163 -8.41 19.86 -1.88
N VAL A 164 -9.14 20.89 -1.50
CA VAL A 164 -9.69 21.04 -0.12
C VAL A 164 -10.57 19.85 0.27
N LEU A 165 -11.40 19.35 -0.64
CA LEU A 165 -12.26 18.20 -0.36
C LEU A 165 -11.46 16.90 -0.22
N LEU A 166 -10.40 16.69 -1.02
CA LEU A 166 -9.53 15.53 -0.91
C LEU A 166 -8.70 15.56 0.40
N GLU A 167 -8.24 16.73 0.82
CA GLU A 167 -7.55 16.88 2.12
C GLU A 167 -8.49 16.61 3.30
N ALA A 168 -9.74 17.10 3.23
CA ALA A 168 -10.74 16.81 4.26
C ALA A 168 -11.03 15.29 4.34
N ALA A 169 -11.10 14.60 3.20
CA ALA A 169 -11.22 13.15 3.17
C ALA A 169 -10.00 12.46 3.81
N ALA A 170 -8.79 12.97 3.56
CA ALA A 170 -7.57 12.43 4.16
C ALA A 170 -7.57 12.58 5.70
N ASP A 171 -8.05 13.70 6.21
CA ASP A 171 -8.16 13.95 7.65
C ASP A 171 -9.21 13.02 8.29
N LEU A 172 -10.38 12.81 7.66
CA LEU A 172 -11.36 11.83 8.10
C LEU A 172 -10.81 10.39 8.07
N PHE A 173 -9.95 10.04 7.12
CA PHE A 173 -9.32 8.72 7.11
C PHE A 173 -8.40 8.53 8.31
N GLU A 174 -7.65 9.55 8.71
CA GLU A 174 -6.84 9.50 9.94
C GLU A 174 -7.72 9.45 11.20
N GLU A 175 -8.85 10.14 11.24
CA GLU A 175 -9.81 10.08 12.36
C GLU A 175 -10.46 8.69 12.50
N HIS A 176 -10.71 7.98 11.38
CA HIS A 176 -11.27 6.64 11.33
C HIS A 176 -10.22 5.52 11.27
N THR A 177 -9.02 5.77 11.80
CA THR A 177 -7.88 4.84 11.77
C THR A 177 -8.28 3.43 12.24
N ASP A 178 -8.95 3.30 13.38
CA ASP A 178 -9.28 2.00 13.98
C ASP A 178 -10.24 1.19 13.10
N ASP A 179 -11.22 1.82 12.48
CA ASP A 179 -12.15 1.21 11.54
C ASP A 179 -11.41 0.63 10.31
N PHE A 180 -10.48 1.39 9.72
CA PHE A 180 -9.68 0.94 8.60
C PHE A 180 -8.71 -0.18 8.97
N LEU A 181 -8.03 -0.08 10.11
CA LEU A 181 -7.14 -1.15 10.56
C LEU A 181 -7.90 -2.45 10.82
N SER A 182 -9.07 -2.37 11.48
CA SER A 182 -9.95 -3.52 11.71
C SER A 182 -10.39 -4.17 10.39
N LEU A 183 -10.83 -3.39 9.40
CA LEU A 183 -11.21 -3.91 8.09
C LEU A 183 -10.03 -4.50 7.32
N CYS A 184 -8.86 -3.86 7.31
CA CYS A 184 -7.66 -4.42 6.69
C CYS A 184 -7.31 -5.80 7.24
N GLN A 185 -7.40 -6.00 8.57
CA GLN A 185 -7.10 -7.29 9.20
C GLN A 185 -8.19 -8.33 8.94
N ARG A 186 -9.46 -7.96 9.08
CA ARG A 186 -10.59 -8.89 9.07
C ARG A 186 -11.07 -9.22 7.67
N GLU A 187 -11.18 -8.24 6.78
CA GLU A 187 -11.65 -8.44 5.41
C GLU A 187 -10.53 -8.87 4.46
N ALA A 188 -9.34 -8.25 4.56
CA ALA A 188 -8.23 -8.51 3.64
C ALA A 188 -7.13 -9.45 4.21
N GLY A 189 -7.23 -9.84 5.49
CA GLY A 189 -6.25 -10.73 6.12
C GLY A 189 -4.86 -10.11 6.30
N LYS A 190 -4.75 -8.79 6.35
CA LYS A 190 -3.49 -8.06 6.52
C LYS A 190 -3.04 -8.06 7.98
N THR A 191 -1.73 -8.12 8.22
CA THR A 191 -1.19 -7.90 9.57
C THR A 191 -1.41 -6.45 10.01
N LEU A 192 -1.32 -6.17 11.31
CA LEU A 192 -1.49 -4.81 11.83
C LEU A 192 -0.48 -3.83 11.20
N MET A 193 0.77 -4.25 11.03
CA MET A 193 1.80 -3.43 10.36
C MET A 193 1.40 -3.12 8.92
N ASP A 194 0.94 -4.13 8.16
CA ASP A 194 0.49 -3.94 6.77
C ASP A 194 -0.73 -3.02 6.70
N ALA A 195 -1.64 -3.11 7.68
CA ALA A 195 -2.82 -2.24 7.77
C ALA A 195 -2.44 -0.77 8.03
N VAL A 196 -1.48 -0.52 8.92
CA VAL A 196 -0.96 0.84 9.16
C VAL A 196 -0.32 1.41 7.90
N LEU A 197 0.48 0.63 7.18
CA LEU A 197 1.10 1.06 5.93
C LEU A 197 0.06 1.35 4.84
N GLU A 198 -0.98 0.53 4.76
CA GLU A 198 -2.11 0.69 3.84
C GLU A 198 -2.86 2.01 4.06
N LEU A 199 -3.22 2.31 5.31
CA LEU A 199 -3.90 3.56 5.66
C LEU A 199 -3.03 4.78 5.35
N ARG A 200 -1.74 4.72 5.71
CA ARG A 200 -0.81 5.80 5.44
C ARG A 200 -0.70 6.10 3.95
N GLU A 201 -0.58 5.07 3.13
CA GLU A 201 -0.51 5.21 1.67
C GLU A 201 -1.79 5.83 1.11
N ALA A 202 -2.96 5.42 1.60
CA ALA A 202 -4.25 5.98 1.19
C ALA A 202 -4.36 7.48 1.52
N VAL A 203 -3.98 7.87 2.72
CA VAL A 203 -3.96 9.28 3.16
C VAL A 203 -2.98 10.11 2.32
N ASP A 204 -1.79 9.55 2.07
CA ASP A 204 -0.78 10.23 1.25
C ASP A 204 -1.20 10.36 -0.22
N PHE A 205 -1.95 9.41 -0.80
CA PHE A 205 -2.54 9.58 -2.13
C PHE A 205 -3.54 10.73 -2.17
N LEU A 206 -4.44 10.83 -1.21
CA LEU A 206 -5.41 11.93 -1.13
C LEU A 206 -4.71 13.29 -1.07
N ARG A 207 -3.72 13.45 -0.20
CA ARG A 207 -2.95 14.69 -0.04
C ARG A 207 -2.05 14.99 -1.24
N PHE A 208 -1.45 13.95 -1.84
CA PHE A 208 -0.64 14.11 -3.05
C PHE A 208 -1.48 14.62 -4.23
N TYR A 209 -2.62 13.98 -4.51
CA TYR A 209 -3.48 14.40 -5.62
C TYR A 209 -4.19 15.72 -5.33
N ALA A 210 -4.46 16.07 -4.08
CA ALA A 210 -4.90 17.41 -3.70
C ALA A 210 -3.87 18.47 -4.11
N ASN A 211 -2.60 18.23 -3.81
CA ASN A 211 -1.53 19.12 -4.22
C ASN A 211 -1.38 19.21 -5.74
N GLU A 212 -1.46 18.07 -6.45
CA GLU A 212 -1.44 18.05 -7.91
C GLU A 212 -2.65 18.77 -8.53
N ALA A 213 -3.84 18.71 -7.91
CA ALA A 213 -5.00 19.49 -8.35
C ALA A 213 -4.73 20.99 -8.28
N ARG A 214 -4.11 21.47 -7.19
CA ARG A 214 -3.70 22.88 -7.05
C ARG A 214 -2.70 23.27 -8.11
N ARG A 215 -1.67 22.44 -8.30
CA ARG A 215 -0.55 22.73 -9.20
C ARG A 215 -0.99 22.76 -10.67
N GLN A 216 -1.86 21.85 -11.11
CA GLN A 216 -2.14 21.63 -12.52
C GLN A 216 -3.49 22.20 -12.99
N PHE A 217 -4.49 22.31 -12.10
CA PHE A 217 -5.87 22.60 -12.49
C PHE A 217 -6.42 23.92 -11.90
N THR A 218 -5.59 24.74 -11.23
CA THR A 218 -6.03 25.99 -10.63
C THR A 218 -5.84 27.17 -11.60
N ARG A 219 -4.72 27.19 -12.31
CA ARG A 219 -4.37 28.30 -13.22
C ARG A 219 -3.89 27.76 -14.56
N PRO A 220 -4.22 28.44 -15.66
CA PRO A 220 -3.66 28.09 -16.95
C PRO A 220 -2.14 28.32 -16.99
N ILE A 221 -1.46 27.48 -17.75
CA ILE A 221 -0.04 27.66 -18.09
C ILE A 221 0.02 28.69 -19.22
N ILE A 222 0.80 29.76 -19.02
CA ILE A 222 1.03 30.76 -20.05
C ILE A 222 2.16 30.26 -20.96
N LEU A 223 1.87 30.10 -22.23
CA LEU A 223 2.80 29.65 -23.25
C LEU A 223 3.39 30.83 -24.01
N PRO A 224 4.60 30.72 -24.58
CA PRO A 224 5.19 31.77 -25.39
C PRO A 224 4.30 32.17 -26.56
N GLY A 225 4.17 33.48 -26.79
CA GLY A 225 3.48 34.06 -27.95
C GLY A 225 4.47 34.83 -28.81
N PRO A 226 4.95 34.29 -29.96
CA PRO A 226 6.03 34.91 -30.76
C PRO A 226 5.61 36.22 -31.41
N THR A 227 4.32 36.51 -31.57
CA THR A 227 3.77 37.70 -32.23
C THR A 227 2.99 38.61 -31.27
N GLY A 228 3.13 38.41 -29.95
CA GLY A 228 2.51 39.22 -28.90
C GLY A 228 1.14 38.75 -28.43
N GLU A 229 0.65 37.61 -28.92
CA GLU A 229 -0.55 36.96 -28.42
C GLU A 229 -0.29 36.29 -27.07
N GLU A 230 -1.32 36.20 -26.23
CA GLU A 230 -1.31 35.46 -24.99
C GLU A 230 -1.89 34.04 -25.22
N ASN A 231 -1.04 33.05 -25.12
CA ASN A 231 -1.42 31.64 -25.26
C ASN A 231 -1.62 31.01 -23.86
N ARG A 232 -2.80 30.44 -23.62
CA ARG A 232 -3.16 29.82 -22.33
C ARG A 232 -3.49 28.35 -22.54
N LEU A 233 -2.81 27.46 -21.80
CA LEU A 233 -3.11 26.03 -21.73
C LEU A 233 -3.83 25.73 -20.42
N SER A 234 -5.07 25.27 -20.46
CA SER A 234 -5.84 24.80 -19.30
C SER A 234 -6.08 23.32 -19.39
N LEU A 235 -6.03 22.62 -18.26
CA LEU A 235 -6.38 21.22 -18.14
C LEU A 235 -7.79 21.08 -17.55
N HIS A 236 -8.56 20.13 -18.08
CA HIS A 236 -9.95 19.85 -17.70
C HIS A 236 -10.21 18.36 -17.57
N GLY A 237 -11.23 17.99 -16.78
CA GLY A 237 -11.74 16.63 -16.71
C GLY A 237 -12.28 16.15 -18.06
N ARG A 238 -12.00 14.88 -18.38
CA ARG A 238 -12.44 14.25 -19.65
C ARG A 238 -13.86 13.72 -19.62
N GLY A 239 -14.40 13.43 -18.42
CA GLY A 239 -15.70 12.81 -18.27
C GLY A 239 -15.77 11.84 -17.11
N VAL A 240 -16.51 10.74 -17.29
CA VAL A 240 -16.65 9.68 -16.29
C VAL A 240 -15.48 8.70 -16.40
N PHE A 241 -14.81 8.43 -15.29
CA PHE A 241 -13.78 7.39 -15.18
C PHE A 241 -14.31 6.17 -14.43
N SER A 242 -14.04 4.99 -14.96
CA SER A 242 -14.16 3.73 -14.24
C SER A 242 -12.88 3.45 -13.48
N CYS A 243 -12.95 3.33 -12.15
CA CYS A 243 -11.83 2.94 -11.31
C CYS A 243 -12.07 1.53 -10.77
N ILE A 244 -11.26 0.56 -11.19
CA ILE A 244 -11.40 -0.85 -10.82
C ILE A 244 -10.15 -1.27 -10.06
N SER A 245 -10.31 -1.65 -8.80
CA SER A 245 -9.20 -1.93 -7.88
C SER A 245 -9.13 -3.39 -7.47
N PRO A 246 -7.93 -3.86 -7.08
CA PRO A 246 -7.70 -5.21 -6.59
C PRO A 246 -7.98 -5.32 -5.09
N TRP A 247 -8.00 -6.56 -4.60
CA TRP A 247 -8.21 -6.89 -3.19
C TRP A 247 -6.94 -6.77 -2.31
N ASN A 248 -5.74 -6.76 -2.90
CA ASN A 248 -4.49 -6.82 -2.14
C ASN A 248 -4.04 -5.48 -1.54
N PHE A 249 -4.51 -4.37 -2.10
CA PHE A 249 -4.45 -3.02 -1.53
C PHE A 249 -5.84 -2.40 -1.57
N PRO A 250 -6.75 -2.91 -0.71
CA PRO A 250 -8.18 -2.64 -0.81
C PRO A 250 -8.56 -1.21 -0.43
N LEU A 251 -7.67 -0.49 0.26
CA LEU A 251 -7.83 0.92 0.62
C LEU A 251 -6.94 1.82 -0.25
N ALA A 252 -5.62 1.62 -0.23
CA ALA A 252 -4.69 2.55 -0.87
C ALA A 252 -4.85 2.59 -2.39
N ILE A 253 -4.85 1.44 -3.07
CA ILE A 253 -5.07 1.42 -4.52
C ILE A 253 -6.52 1.76 -4.86
N PHE A 254 -7.49 1.33 -4.02
CA PHE A 254 -8.88 1.68 -4.23
C PHE A 254 -9.08 3.20 -4.23
N ILE A 255 -8.53 3.95 -3.27
CA ILE A 255 -8.72 5.40 -3.19
C ILE A 255 -7.76 6.17 -4.10
N GLY A 256 -6.56 5.65 -4.36
CA GLY A 256 -5.54 6.35 -5.15
C GLY A 256 -5.99 6.66 -6.58
N THR A 257 -6.64 5.72 -7.27
CA THR A 257 -7.13 5.94 -8.63
C THR A 257 -8.34 6.89 -8.69
N PRO A 258 -9.39 6.79 -7.83
CA PRO A 258 -10.42 7.81 -7.72
C PRO A 258 -9.90 9.19 -7.33
N ALA A 259 -9.00 9.29 -6.36
CA ALA A 259 -8.44 10.58 -5.96
C ALA A 259 -7.74 11.30 -7.13
N ALA A 260 -6.98 10.57 -7.95
CA ALA A 260 -6.36 11.10 -9.16
C ALA A 260 -7.40 11.59 -10.17
N ALA A 261 -8.42 10.78 -10.44
CA ALA A 261 -9.49 11.13 -11.40
C ALA A 261 -10.31 12.33 -10.92
N LEU A 262 -10.72 12.34 -9.64
CA LEU A 262 -11.46 13.45 -9.01
C LEU A 262 -10.64 14.75 -8.99
N ALA A 263 -9.36 14.67 -8.64
CA ALA A 263 -8.43 15.81 -8.65
C ALA A 263 -8.34 16.45 -10.03
N ALA A 264 -8.34 15.63 -11.09
CA ALA A 264 -8.31 16.08 -12.49
C ALA A 264 -9.64 16.62 -13.03
N GLY A 265 -10.73 16.61 -12.23
CA GLY A 265 -12.05 17.12 -12.64
C GLY A 265 -12.94 16.08 -13.31
N ASN A 266 -12.57 14.80 -13.27
CA ASN A 266 -13.42 13.70 -13.69
C ASN A 266 -14.38 13.28 -12.58
N THR A 267 -15.48 12.63 -12.94
CA THR A 267 -16.31 11.87 -12.00
C THR A 267 -15.94 10.39 -12.06
N VAL A 268 -16.27 9.66 -11.02
CA VAL A 268 -15.80 8.29 -10.83
C VAL A 268 -16.94 7.33 -10.53
N VAL A 269 -16.97 6.22 -11.25
CA VAL A 269 -17.69 5.00 -10.88
C VAL A 269 -16.64 3.96 -10.46
N ALA A 270 -16.62 3.60 -9.17
CA ALA A 270 -15.59 2.77 -8.59
C ALA A 270 -16.11 1.36 -8.28
N LYS A 271 -15.40 0.35 -8.80
CA LYS A 271 -15.67 -1.06 -8.52
C LYS A 271 -14.53 -1.65 -7.69
N PRO A 272 -14.73 -1.93 -6.41
CA PRO A 272 -13.76 -2.66 -5.61
C PRO A 272 -13.71 -4.14 -6.04
N ALA A 273 -12.68 -4.86 -5.63
CA ALA A 273 -12.68 -6.31 -5.74
C ALA A 273 -13.80 -6.91 -4.88
N GLU A 274 -14.38 -8.00 -5.37
CA GLU A 274 -15.49 -8.68 -4.70
C GLU A 274 -15.12 -9.26 -3.33
N GLN A 275 -13.83 -9.46 -3.06
CA GLN A 275 -13.32 -9.94 -1.78
C GLN A 275 -13.23 -8.84 -0.72
N THR A 276 -13.11 -7.56 -1.12
CA THR A 276 -12.82 -6.45 -0.20
C THR A 276 -13.68 -5.20 -0.44
N PRO A 277 -15.02 -5.34 -0.48
CA PRO A 277 -15.92 -4.22 -0.74
C PRO A 277 -16.22 -3.36 0.51
N LEU A 278 -16.05 -3.91 1.73
CA LEU A 278 -16.45 -3.23 2.97
C LEU A 278 -15.56 -2.03 3.27
N ILE A 279 -14.25 -2.20 3.14
CA ILE A 279 -13.28 -1.11 3.34
C ILE A 279 -13.45 -0.02 2.27
N ALA A 280 -13.79 -0.42 1.03
CA ALA A 280 -14.10 0.50 -0.05
C ALA A 280 -15.37 1.32 0.25
N ALA A 281 -16.41 0.68 0.80
CA ALA A 281 -17.64 1.35 1.20
C ALA A 281 -17.40 2.39 2.31
N LEU A 282 -16.57 2.06 3.30
CA LEU A 282 -16.15 3.01 4.32
C LEU A 282 -15.41 4.20 3.70
N ALA A 283 -14.46 3.95 2.80
CA ALA A 283 -13.68 5.00 2.16
C ALA A 283 -14.57 5.96 1.34
N VAL A 284 -15.52 5.43 0.55
CA VAL A 284 -16.45 6.26 -0.24
C VAL A 284 -17.36 7.08 0.68
N ARG A 285 -17.92 6.48 1.74
CA ARG A 285 -18.75 7.18 2.72
C ARG A 285 -18.01 8.37 3.34
N LEU A 286 -16.76 8.19 3.76
CA LEU A 286 -15.96 9.28 4.34
C LEU A 286 -15.61 10.36 3.30
N CYS A 287 -15.42 10.01 2.03
CA CYS A 287 -15.27 10.98 0.96
C CYS A 287 -16.54 11.84 0.77
N HIS A 288 -17.73 11.23 0.86
CA HIS A 288 -18.99 11.97 0.82
C HIS A 288 -19.14 12.88 2.05
N GLU A 289 -18.78 12.40 3.24
CA GLU A 289 -18.77 13.19 4.48
C GLU A 289 -17.80 14.39 4.39
N ALA A 290 -16.67 14.25 3.71
CA ALA A 290 -15.76 15.34 3.38
C ALA A 290 -16.33 16.38 2.41
N GLY A 291 -17.51 16.11 1.82
CA GLY A 291 -18.24 17.00 0.90
C GLY A 291 -18.03 16.72 -0.58
N ILE A 292 -17.43 15.59 -0.95
CA ILE A 292 -17.42 15.13 -2.35
C ILE A 292 -18.84 14.67 -2.70
N PRO A 293 -19.49 15.21 -3.74
CA PRO A 293 -20.85 14.81 -4.11
C PRO A 293 -20.96 13.31 -4.40
N GLU A 294 -22.03 12.68 -3.95
CA GLU A 294 -22.27 11.25 -4.18
C GLU A 294 -22.27 10.89 -5.67
N GLU A 295 -22.82 11.76 -6.51
CA GLU A 295 -22.84 11.57 -7.97
C GLU A 295 -21.44 11.68 -8.60
N ALA A 296 -20.51 12.40 -7.95
CA ALA A 296 -19.16 12.56 -8.45
C ALA A 296 -18.26 11.37 -8.11
N PHE A 297 -18.56 10.65 -7.03
CA PHE A 297 -17.82 9.46 -6.61
C PHE A 297 -18.79 8.37 -6.15
N GLN A 298 -19.00 7.35 -6.98
CA GLN A 298 -19.98 6.30 -6.73
C GLN A 298 -19.32 4.94 -6.58
N LEU A 299 -19.76 4.20 -5.56
CA LEU A 299 -19.38 2.80 -5.31
C LEU A 299 -20.34 1.86 -6.03
N LEU A 300 -19.81 0.91 -6.76
CA LEU A 300 -20.56 -0.14 -7.46
C LEU A 300 -19.96 -1.52 -7.10
N PRO A 301 -20.36 -2.11 -5.95
CA PRO A 301 -19.90 -3.44 -5.55
C PRO A 301 -20.41 -4.51 -6.53
N GLY A 302 -19.63 -5.55 -6.71
CA GLY A 302 -20.01 -6.68 -7.56
C GLY A 302 -18.81 -7.43 -8.11
N ALA A 303 -19.07 -8.54 -8.79
CA ALA A 303 -18.06 -9.37 -9.40
C ALA A 303 -17.60 -8.84 -10.77
N GLY A 304 -17.05 -9.72 -11.61
CA GLY A 304 -16.50 -9.36 -12.92
C GLY A 304 -17.49 -8.73 -13.88
N GLU A 305 -18.73 -9.18 -13.82
CA GLU A 305 -19.84 -8.75 -14.68
C GLU A 305 -20.13 -7.24 -14.53
N VAL A 306 -20.13 -6.72 -13.30
CA VAL A 306 -20.29 -5.27 -13.05
C VAL A 306 -19.13 -4.48 -13.67
N GLY A 307 -17.91 -5.00 -13.58
CA GLY A 307 -16.73 -4.39 -14.21
C GLY A 307 -16.83 -4.37 -15.73
N GLU A 308 -17.34 -5.44 -16.35
CA GLU A 308 -17.56 -5.54 -17.79
C GLU A 308 -18.65 -4.54 -18.26
N MET A 309 -19.78 -4.46 -17.56
CA MET A 309 -20.83 -3.48 -17.85
C MET A 309 -20.30 -2.06 -17.83
N ILE A 310 -19.55 -1.67 -16.79
CA ILE A 310 -18.99 -0.32 -16.69
C ILE A 310 -18.01 -0.05 -17.84
N THR A 311 -17.08 -0.97 -18.11
CA THR A 311 -16.01 -0.73 -19.09
C THR A 311 -16.48 -0.81 -20.54
N SER A 312 -17.59 -1.47 -20.83
CA SER A 312 -18.19 -1.54 -22.16
C SER A 312 -19.05 -0.32 -22.49
N ASP A 313 -19.49 0.46 -21.49
CA ASP A 313 -20.35 1.62 -21.72
C ASP A 313 -19.60 2.75 -22.49
N PRO A 314 -20.15 3.24 -23.61
CA PRO A 314 -19.49 4.26 -24.42
C PRO A 314 -19.32 5.62 -23.75
N ARG A 315 -20.04 5.91 -22.68
CA ARG A 315 -19.95 7.16 -21.91
C ARG A 315 -18.73 7.22 -20.99
N ILE A 316 -18.06 6.07 -20.74
CA ILE A 316 -16.83 6.02 -19.95
C ILE A 316 -15.67 6.62 -20.75
N ALA A 317 -15.16 7.76 -20.29
CA ALA A 317 -14.07 8.50 -20.91
C ALA A 317 -12.68 7.93 -20.61
N GLY A 318 -12.55 7.14 -19.55
CA GLY A 318 -11.31 6.47 -19.18
C GLY A 318 -11.52 5.39 -18.15
N VAL A 319 -10.57 4.46 -18.10
CA VAL A 319 -10.50 3.36 -17.13
C VAL A 319 -9.16 3.40 -16.44
N ALA A 320 -9.17 3.46 -15.09
CA ALA A 320 -8.01 3.21 -14.24
C ALA A 320 -8.20 1.85 -13.58
N PHE A 321 -7.36 0.91 -13.96
CA PHE A 321 -7.45 -0.50 -13.57
C PHE A 321 -6.17 -0.95 -12.88
N THR A 322 -6.30 -1.64 -11.76
CA THR A 322 -5.21 -2.41 -11.16
C THR A 322 -5.70 -3.84 -10.90
N GLY A 323 -4.95 -4.83 -11.41
CA GLY A 323 -5.31 -6.23 -11.24
C GLY A 323 -4.53 -7.17 -12.16
N SER A 324 -5.18 -8.25 -12.63
CA SER A 324 -4.51 -9.25 -13.46
C SER A 324 -4.25 -8.75 -14.88
N THR A 325 -3.14 -9.18 -15.47
CA THR A 325 -2.82 -8.89 -16.88
C THR A 325 -3.91 -9.37 -17.85
N GLN A 326 -4.55 -10.50 -17.54
CA GLN A 326 -5.64 -11.04 -18.36
C GLN A 326 -6.85 -10.10 -18.38
N THR A 327 -7.24 -9.60 -17.20
CA THR A 327 -8.35 -8.63 -17.08
C THR A 327 -8.00 -7.30 -17.76
N ALA A 328 -6.78 -6.78 -17.59
CA ALA A 328 -6.32 -5.57 -18.28
C ALA A 328 -6.41 -5.71 -19.81
N GLN A 329 -6.01 -6.87 -20.34
CA GLN A 329 -6.12 -7.17 -21.78
C GLN A 329 -7.58 -7.29 -22.24
N ALA A 330 -8.49 -7.82 -21.42
CA ALA A 330 -9.91 -7.88 -21.73
C ALA A 330 -10.51 -6.47 -21.79
N ILE A 331 -10.21 -5.62 -20.81
CA ILE A 331 -10.62 -4.22 -20.78
C ILE A 331 -10.08 -3.48 -22.02
N ASN A 332 -8.80 -3.65 -22.34
CA ASN A 332 -8.20 -2.99 -23.52
C ASN A 332 -8.92 -3.38 -24.82
N ARG A 333 -9.24 -4.67 -24.99
CA ARG A 333 -10.02 -5.12 -26.17
C ARG A 333 -11.44 -4.54 -26.18
N SER A 334 -12.11 -4.50 -25.03
CA SER A 334 -13.44 -3.89 -24.90
C SER A 334 -13.41 -2.42 -25.32
N LEU A 335 -12.48 -1.64 -24.78
CA LEU A 335 -12.32 -0.23 -25.12
C LEU A 335 -11.98 0.00 -26.60
N ALA A 336 -11.11 -0.84 -27.18
CA ALA A 336 -10.71 -0.73 -28.58
C ALA A 336 -11.82 -1.12 -29.58
N SER A 337 -12.83 -1.88 -29.16
CA SER A 337 -13.96 -2.28 -29.99
C SER A 337 -15.12 -1.28 -30.00
N ARG A 338 -15.05 -0.23 -29.17
CA ARG A 338 -16.11 0.78 -29.05
C ARG A 338 -16.04 1.80 -30.19
N ASP A 339 -17.18 2.18 -30.68
CA ASP A 339 -17.33 3.36 -31.56
C ASP A 339 -17.38 4.65 -30.73
N GLY A 340 -16.82 5.75 -31.24
CA GLY A 340 -16.84 7.06 -30.58
C GLY A 340 -15.46 7.53 -30.08
N PRO A 341 -15.41 8.43 -29.09
CA PRO A 341 -14.14 8.96 -28.58
C PRO A 341 -13.24 7.87 -27.98
N ILE A 342 -11.94 7.95 -28.26
CA ILE A 342 -10.96 7.01 -27.71
C ILE A 342 -10.84 7.21 -26.19
N ALA A 343 -11.23 6.21 -25.42
CA ALA A 343 -11.09 6.20 -23.97
C ALA A 343 -9.64 5.97 -23.54
N THR A 344 -9.25 6.61 -22.44
CA THR A 344 -7.93 6.39 -21.84
C THR A 344 -7.94 5.08 -21.03
N LEU A 345 -6.92 4.25 -21.17
CA LEU A 345 -6.68 3.11 -20.30
C LEU A 345 -5.38 3.34 -19.52
N ILE A 346 -5.48 3.34 -18.21
CA ILE A 346 -4.36 3.26 -17.27
C ILE A 346 -4.48 1.88 -16.61
N ALA A 347 -3.51 0.99 -16.88
CA ALA A 347 -3.57 -0.38 -16.41
C ALA A 347 -2.28 -0.76 -15.69
N GLU A 348 -2.40 -0.97 -14.38
CA GLU A 348 -1.35 -1.50 -13.52
C GLU A 348 -1.58 -3.00 -13.31
N THR A 349 -0.57 -3.81 -13.60
CA THR A 349 -0.66 -5.27 -13.50
C THR A 349 0.51 -5.86 -12.73
N GLY A 350 0.46 -7.16 -12.45
CA GLY A 350 1.52 -7.88 -11.77
C GLY A 350 2.78 -8.08 -12.61
N GLY A 351 3.78 -8.69 -11.99
CA GLY A 351 5.08 -8.96 -12.61
C GLY A 351 5.82 -10.10 -11.93
N GLN A 352 6.93 -10.52 -12.52
CA GLN A 352 7.87 -11.47 -11.94
C GLN A 352 9.11 -10.72 -11.46
N ASN A 353 8.93 -9.95 -10.37
CA ASN A 353 9.99 -9.09 -9.85
C ASN A 353 11.19 -9.89 -9.40
N ALA A 354 12.37 -9.40 -9.73
CA ALA A 354 13.64 -10.07 -9.45
C ALA A 354 14.54 -9.23 -8.55
N MET A 355 15.31 -9.90 -7.71
CA MET A 355 16.45 -9.36 -7.00
C MET A 355 17.70 -10.11 -7.43
N ILE A 356 18.78 -9.39 -7.70
CA ILE A 356 20.07 -9.95 -8.12
C ILE A 356 21.08 -9.67 -7.02
N VAL A 357 21.68 -10.73 -6.50
CA VAL A 357 22.64 -10.70 -5.41
C VAL A 357 23.99 -11.18 -5.92
N ASP A 358 24.98 -10.31 -5.89
CA ASP A 358 26.36 -10.64 -6.22
C ASP A 358 27.23 -10.82 -4.96
N SER A 359 28.51 -11.15 -5.15
CA SER A 359 29.46 -11.42 -4.07
C SER A 359 29.81 -10.22 -3.19
N THR A 360 29.41 -8.99 -3.58
CA THR A 360 29.65 -7.77 -2.80
C THR A 360 28.51 -7.42 -1.84
N ALA A 361 27.38 -8.11 -1.96
CA ALA A 361 26.20 -7.85 -1.14
C ALA A 361 26.39 -8.27 0.31
N LEU A 362 25.89 -7.47 1.25
CA LEU A 362 25.91 -7.78 2.68
C LEU A 362 24.83 -8.84 3.01
N PRO A 363 25.21 -10.06 3.46
CA PRO A 363 24.28 -11.17 3.65
C PRO A 363 23.11 -10.88 4.59
N GLU A 364 23.34 -10.13 5.68
CA GLU A 364 22.31 -9.77 6.66
C GLU A 364 21.25 -8.85 6.05
N GLN A 365 21.69 -7.89 5.25
CA GLN A 365 20.76 -6.97 4.55
C GLN A 365 19.96 -7.73 3.51
N VAL A 366 20.63 -8.56 2.69
CA VAL A 366 19.94 -9.39 1.69
C VAL A 366 18.91 -10.28 2.37
N THR A 367 19.24 -10.93 3.48
CA THR A 367 18.32 -11.81 4.21
C THR A 367 17.08 -11.05 4.66
N ARG A 368 17.25 -9.87 5.27
CA ARG A 368 16.15 -9.03 5.73
C ARG A 368 15.27 -8.59 4.54
N ASP A 369 15.88 -8.08 3.48
CA ASP A 369 15.18 -7.50 2.35
C ASP A 369 14.45 -8.58 1.53
N VAL A 370 15.05 -9.77 1.37
CA VAL A 370 14.41 -10.93 0.70
C VAL A 370 13.21 -11.43 1.49
N VAL A 371 13.37 -11.62 2.82
CA VAL A 371 12.28 -12.14 3.67
C VAL A 371 11.12 -11.15 3.68
N ALA A 372 11.37 -9.86 3.87
CA ALA A 372 10.36 -8.82 3.83
C ALA A 372 9.68 -8.75 2.46
N SER A 373 10.44 -8.68 1.38
CA SER A 373 9.88 -8.50 0.02
C SER A 373 9.10 -9.73 -0.48
N ALA A 374 9.51 -10.95 -0.13
CA ALA A 374 8.87 -12.16 -0.62
C ALA A 374 7.65 -12.60 0.21
N PHE A 375 7.61 -12.31 1.52
CA PHE A 375 6.65 -12.94 2.43
C PHE A 375 5.72 -11.94 3.16
N GLN A 376 6.07 -10.67 3.25
CA GLN A 376 5.16 -9.65 3.81
C GLN A 376 3.83 -9.63 3.03
N SER A 377 2.70 -9.40 3.73
CA SER A 377 1.34 -9.52 3.18
C SER A 377 1.07 -10.88 2.51
N ALA A 378 1.67 -11.96 3.02
CA ALA A 378 1.65 -13.29 2.39
C ALA A 378 2.12 -13.30 0.92
N GLY A 379 3.07 -12.41 0.56
CA GLY A 379 3.57 -12.24 -0.81
C GLY A 379 2.55 -11.70 -1.79
N GLN A 380 1.44 -11.12 -1.32
CA GLN A 380 0.33 -10.65 -2.15
C GLN A 380 0.49 -9.17 -2.55
N ARG A 381 1.66 -8.82 -3.05
CA ARG A 381 1.98 -7.48 -3.58
C ARG A 381 2.43 -7.58 -5.04
N CYS A 382 2.03 -6.64 -5.87
CA CYS A 382 2.53 -6.51 -7.25
C CYS A 382 4.06 -6.31 -7.28
N SER A 383 4.62 -5.70 -6.21
CA SER A 383 6.06 -5.45 -6.01
C SER A 383 6.79 -6.57 -5.26
N ALA A 384 6.11 -7.64 -4.81
CA ALA A 384 6.76 -8.72 -4.06
C ALA A 384 7.84 -9.42 -4.86
N LEU A 385 8.93 -9.78 -4.20
CA LEU A 385 10.01 -10.54 -4.79
C LEU A 385 9.53 -11.95 -5.17
N ARG A 386 9.60 -12.26 -6.47
CA ARG A 386 9.20 -13.58 -7.03
C ARG A 386 10.40 -14.45 -7.35
N VAL A 387 11.50 -13.82 -7.82
CA VAL A 387 12.68 -14.52 -8.26
C VAL A 387 13.93 -13.88 -7.67
N LEU A 388 14.68 -14.65 -6.92
CA LEU A 388 15.97 -14.25 -6.36
C LEU A 388 17.09 -14.92 -7.15
N TYR A 389 17.94 -14.11 -7.75
CA TYR A 389 19.17 -14.55 -8.39
C TYR A 389 20.34 -14.40 -7.41
N ILE A 390 21.08 -15.48 -7.15
CA ILE A 390 22.26 -15.46 -6.28
C ILE A 390 23.47 -15.94 -7.07
N GLN A 391 24.55 -15.14 -7.04
CA GLN A 391 25.81 -15.49 -7.66
C GLN A 391 26.40 -16.77 -7.08
N ASP A 392 26.98 -17.60 -7.93
CA ASP A 392 27.45 -18.96 -7.60
C ASP A 392 28.39 -18.98 -6.39
N ASP A 393 29.32 -18.03 -6.32
CA ASP A 393 30.36 -17.95 -5.28
C ASP A 393 29.80 -17.80 -3.86
N VAL A 394 28.65 -17.11 -3.72
CA VAL A 394 28.02 -16.81 -2.42
C VAL A 394 26.70 -17.55 -2.21
N TYR A 395 26.30 -18.39 -3.15
CA TYR A 395 24.97 -19.01 -3.20
C TYR A 395 24.63 -19.80 -1.92
N ASP A 396 25.49 -20.73 -1.53
CA ASP A 396 25.18 -21.66 -0.46
C ASP A 396 25.12 -20.97 0.90
N GLU A 397 26.01 -20.01 1.14
CA GLU A 397 26.00 -19.21 2.38
C GLU A 397 24.78 -18.29 2.44
N MET A 398 24.52 -17.56 1.35
CA MET A 398 23.40 -16.63 1.25
C MET A 398 22.06 -17.36 1.41
N LEU A 399 21.86 -18.47 0.71
CA LEU A 399 20.65 -19.27 0.82
C LEU A 399 20.47 -19.84 2.22
N ARG A 400 21.55 -20.25 2.90
CA ARG A 400 21.51 -20.70 4.29
C ARG A 400 21.01 -19.61 5.24
N MET A 401 21.50 -18.38 5.08
CA MET A 401 21.06 -17.24 5.90
C MET A 401 19.61 -16.85 5.62
N ILE A 402 19.21 -16.76 4.34
CA ILE A 402 17.83 -16.49 3.95
C ILE A 402 16.88 -17.53 4.54
N ARG A 403 17.26 -18.81 4.52
CA ARG A 403 16.47 -19.88 5.13
C ARG A 403 16.36 -19.72 6.65
N GLY A 404 17.40 -19.24 7.33
CA GLY A 404 17.35 -18.92 8.76
C GLY A 404 16.31 -17.83 9.06
N GLY A 405 16.32 -16.73 8.32
CA GLY A 405 15.31 -15.67 8.44
C GLY A 405 13.90 -16.15 8.08
N PHE A 406 13.76 -16.93 7.02
CA PHE A 406 12.51 -17.56 6.63
C PHE A 406 11.95 -18.51 7.72
N GLU A 407 12.80 -19.26 8.41
CA GLU A 407 12.39 -20.15 9.50
C GLU A 407 11.93 -19.41 10.75
N ALA A 408 12.32 -18.15 10.94
CA ALA A 408 11.89 -17.32 12.05
C ALA A 408 10.45 -16.76 11.88
N LEU A 409 9.90 -16.75 10.66
CA LEU A 409 8.58 -16.20 10.38
C LEU A 409 7.47 -16.88 11.19
N THR A 410 6.63 -16.09 11.83
CA THR A 410 5.40 -16.52 12.50
C THR A 410 4.22 -16.43 11.54
N ILE A 411 3.53 -17.56 11.34
CA ILE A 411 2.39 -17.65 10.42
C ILE A 411 1.13 -17.86 11.27
N GLY A 412 0.12 -17.01 11.09
CA GLY A 412 -1.07 -17.12 11.94
C GLY A 412 -2.15 -16.08 11.67
N ASN A 413 -3.03 -15.93 12.66
CA ASN A 413 -4.10 -14.94 12.62
C ASN A 413 -3.49 -13.52 12.53
N PRO A 414 -3.84 -12.74 11.49
CA PRO A 414 -3.30 -11.40 11.27
C PRO A 414 -3.73 -10.38 12.34
N GLU A 415 -4.76 -10.67 13.12
CA GLU A 415 -5.20 -9.83 14.24
C GLU A 415 -4.22 -9.92 15.44
N HIS A 416 -3.31 -10.90 15.46
CA HIS A 416 -2.27 -11.01 16.47
C HIS A 416 -1.00 -10.27 16.06
N LEU A 417 -0.50 -9.37 16.91
CA LEU A 417 0.70 -8.57 16.64
C LEU A 417 1.95 -9.40 16.30
N ALA A 418 2.06 -10.60 16.86
CA ALA A 418 3.19 -11.51 16.63
C ALA A 418 3.15 -12.22 15.26
N THR A 419 2.11 -12.00 14.45
CA THR A 419 1.99 -12.62 13.14
C THR A 419 2.76 -11.83 12.09
N ASP A 420 3.74 -12.50 11.43
CA ASP A 420 4.48 -11.93 10.31
C ASP A 420 3.78 -12.20 8.97
N VAL A 421 3.15 -13.38 8.83
CA VAL A 421 2.50 -13.81 7.58
C VAL A 421 1.09 -14.28 7.86
N GLY A 422 0.11 -13.57 7.32
CA GLY A 422 -1.31 -13.90 7.39
C GLY A 422 -1.76 -14.91 6.31
N PRO A 423 -3.08 -15.04 6.08
CA PRO A 423 -3.65 -15.87 5.02
C PRO A 423 -3.47 -15.25 3.63
N VAL A 424 -3.68 -16.04 2.59
CA VAL A 424 -4.03 -15.50 1.26
C VAL A 424 -5.53 -15.20 1.21
N ILE A 425 -5.95 -14.42 0.24
CA ILE A 425 -7.26 -13.77 0.24
C ILE A 425 -8.45 -14.77 0.22
N ASP A 426 -8.38 -15.82 -0.58
CA ASP A 426 -9.51 -16.71 -0.81
C ASP A 426 -9.08 -18.15 -1.10
N PRO A 427 -10.05 -19.12 -1.15
CA PRO A 427 -9.77 -20.52 -1.47
C PRO A 427 -9.18 -20.74 -2.87
N ASP A 428 -9.52 -19.91 -3.84
CA ASP A 428 -9.03 -20.05 -5.22
C ASP A 428 -7.55 -19.68 -5.33
N ALA A 429 -7.15 -18.59 -4.67
CA ALA A 429 -5.76 -18.20 -4.53
C ALA A 429 -4.96 -19.32 -3.83
N LYS A 430 -5.45 -19.81 -2.67
CA LYS A 430 -4.85 -20.96 -1.96
C LYS A 430 -4.66 -22.18 -2.87
N SER A 431 -5.72 -22.59 -3.55
CA SER A 431 -5.71 -23.78 -4.44
C SER A 431 -4.72 -23.61 -5.60
N SER A 432 -4.66 -22.41 -6.19
CA SER A 432 -3.72 -22.10 -7.28
C SER A 432 -2.26 -22.20 -6.85
N LEU A 433 -1.92 -21.63 -5.69
CA LEU A 433 -0.58 -21.66 -5.13
C LEU A 433 -0.16 -23.06 -4.70
N GLU A 434 -1.04 -23.81 -4.05
CA GLU A 434 -0.77 -25.19 -3.66
C GLU A 434 -0.51 -26.11 -4.89
N ARG A 435 -1.28 -25.94 -5.96
CA ARG A 435 -1.03 -26.66 -7.23
C ARG A 435 0.34 -26.31 -7.83
N HIS A 436 0.77 -25.04 -7.72
CA HIS A 436 2.11 -24.65 -8.19
C HIS A 436 3.21 -25.33 -7.39
N ILE A 437 3.15 -25.28 -6.05
CA ILE A 437 4.13 -25.92 -5.16
C ILE A 437 4.20 -27.44 -5.43
N ALA A 438 3.05 -28.10 -5.51
CA ALA A 438 2.98 -29.54 -5.76
C ALA A 438 3.61 -29.91 -7.11
N ARG A 439 3.37 -29.14 -8.16
CA ARG A 439 3.96 -29.34 -9.49
C ARG A 439 5.48 -29.23 -9.45
N ARG A 440 6.04 -28.22 -8.75
CA ARG A 440 7.49 -28.04 -8.63
C ARG A 440 8.13 -29.18 -7.84
N LYS A 441 7.52 -29.59 -6.74
CA LYS A 441 7.98 -30.74 -5.95
C LYS A 441 7.98 -32.02 -6.75
N LYS A 442 6.89 -32.30 -7.51
CA LYS A 442 6.79 -33.48 -8.40
C LYS A 442 7.85 -33.44 -9.50
N GLY A 443 8.25 -32.25 -9.98
CA GLY A 443 9.33 -32.05 -10.94
C GLY A 443 10.73 -32.22 -10.37
N GLY A 444 10.90 -32.67 -9.12
CA GLY A 444 12.20 -32.95 -8.48
C GLY A 444 12.94 -31.70 -8.01
N ARG A 445 12.31 -30.55 -7.97
CA ARG A 445 12.95 -29.29 -7.48
C ARG A 445 13.08 -29.30 -5.97
N PRO A 446 14.21 -28.80 -5.39
CA PRO A 446 14.33 -28.55 -3.98
C PRO A 446 13.28 -27.54 -3.51
N VAL A 447 12.55 -27.90 -2.46
CA VAL A 447 11.45 -27.08 -1.91
C VAL A 447 11.58 -27.05 -0.40
N TRP A 448 11.75 -25.85 0.16
CA TRP A 448 11.66 -25.59 1.60
C TRP A 448 10.33 -24.92 1.89
N ARG A 449 9.59 -25.52 2.83
CA ARG A 449 8.24 -25.07 3.13
C ARG A 449 8.03 -25.00 4.63
N ARG A 450 7.49 -23.89 5.14
CA ARG A 450 7.12 -23.73 6.55
C ARG A 450 5.99 -24.69 6.93
N ARG A 451 5.87 -24.95 8.22
CA ARG A 451 4.72 -25.69 8.76
C ARG A 451 3.62 -24.71 9.15
N LEU A 452 2.40 -25.03 8.82
CA LEU A 452 1.23 -24.29 9.28
C LEU A 452 0.83 -24.76 10.69
N HIS A 453 0.23 -23.85 11.46
CA HIS A 453 -0.36 -24.17 12.76
C HIS A 453 -1.61 -25.05 12.62
N ARG A 454 -2.08 -25.67 13.73
CA ARG A 454 -3.21 -26.63 13.70
C ARG A 454 -4.53 -26.01 13.26
N GLY A 455 -4.77 -24.69 13.50
CA GLY A 455 -5.99 -23.97 13.13
C GLY A 455 -6.01 -23.45 11.69
N ALA A 456 -4.92 -23.60 10.92
CA ALA A 456 -4.81 -23.04 9.57
C ALA A 456 -5.80 -23.64 8.55
N ASN A 457 -6.47 -24.75 8.88
CA ASN A 457 -7.48 -25.37 8.01
C ASN A 457 -8.79 -24.58 7.98
N ALA A 458 -9.07 -23.73 8.97
CA ALA A 458 -10.26 -22.90 9.01
C ALA A 458 -10.20 -21.74 7.99
N GLY A 459 -9.00 -21.40 7.52
CA GLY A 459 -8.76 -20.26 6.63
C GLY A 459 -7.93 -20.58 5.38
N CYS A 460 -7.60 -19.53 4.66
CA CYS A 460 -6.90 -19.55 3.38
C CYS A 460 -5.37 -19.49 3.54
N PHE A 461 -4.79 -20.22 4.47
CA PHE A 461 -3.34 -20.21 4.68
C PHE A 461 -2.59 -21.02 3.61
N VAL A 462 -1.54 -20.42 3.06
CA VAL A 462 -0.51 -21.05 2.26
C VAL A 462 0.82 -20.92 2.98
N ALA A 463 1.47 -22.06 3.26
CA ALA A 463 2.75 -22.01 3.94
C ALA A 463 3.80 -21.29 3.09
N PRO A 464 4.52 -20.29 3.62
CA PRO A 464 5.66 -19.69 2.94
C PRO A 464 6.59 -20.76 2.40
N THR A 465 7.06 -20.59 1.16
CA THR A 465 7.78 -21.63 0.43
C THR A 465 8.92 -21.03 -0.38
N ILE A 466 10.10 -21.63 -0.30
CA ILE A 466 11.26 -21.34 -1.16
C ILE A 466 11.45 -22.52 -2.12
N ILE A 467 11.63 -22.24 -3.43
CA ILE A 467 11.77 -23.23 -4.49
C ILE A 467 13.02 -22.91 -5.31
N GLU A 468 13.98 -23.85 -5.40
CA GLU A 468 15.09 -23.69 -6.33
C GLU A 468 14.65 -23.97 -7.77
N MET A 469 15.21 -23.20 -8.71
CA MET A 469 14.92 -23.31 -10.13
C MET A 469 16.19 -23.11 -10.96
N ASP A 470 16.19 -23.65 -12.16
CA ASP A 470 17.31 -23.45 -13.08
C ASP A 470 17.17 -22.14 -13.89
N SER A 471 15.94 -21.72 -14.14
CA SER A 471 15.65 -20.53 -14.95
C SER A 471 14.27 -19.95 -14.65
N ILE A 472 14.15 -18.60 -14.75
CA ILE A 472 12.87 -17.89 -14.73
C ILE A 472 11.95 -18.30 -15.89
N LEU A 473 12.50 -18.79 -17.00
CA LEU A 473 11.72 -19.22 -18.16
C LEU A 473 10.74 -20.38 -17.85
N ASP A 474 10.96 -21.07 -16.73
CA ASP A 474 10.03 -22.08 -16.21
C ASP A 474 8.78 -21.47 -15.56
N LEU A 475 8.78 -20.17 -15.24
CA LEU A 475 7.64 -19.45 -14.68
C LEU A 475 6.82 -18.83 -15.81
N LYS A 476 5.68 -19.46 -16.14
CA LYS A 476 4.80 -19.01 -17.22
C LYS A 476 3.87 -17.87 -16.82
N ARG A 477 3.69 -17.68 -15.52
CA ARG A 477 2.83 -16.64 -14.93
C ARG A 477 3.30 -16.30 -13.53
N GLU A 478 2.87 -15.16 -13.03
CA GLU A 478 3.05 -14.75 -11.64
C GLU A 478 2.34 -15.73 -10.69
N ASN A 479 2.99 -16.07 -9.58
CA ASN A 479 2.41 -16.81 -8.48
C ASN A 479 2.20 -15.84 -7.32
N PHE A 480 1.01 -15.27 -7.23
CA PHE A 480 0.68 -14.16 -6.33
C PHE A 480 0.43 -14.67 -4.91
N GLY A 481 1.51 -14.93 -4.17
CA GLY A 481 1.46 -15.50 -2.83
C GLY A 481 2.86 -15.72 -2.24
N PRO A 482 2.97 -16.35 -1.04
CA PRO A 482 4.20 -16.44 -0.27
C PRO A 482 5.18 -17.50 -0.84
N ILE A 483 5.56 -17.36 -2.11
CA ILE A 483 6.45 -18.28 -2.81
C ILE A 483 7.60 -17.51 -3.42
N LEU A 484 8.81 -17.83 -2.96
CA LEU A 484 10.07 -17.31 -3.51
C LEU A 484 10.72 -18.38 -4.39
N HIS A 485 11.11 -18.02 -5.61
CA HIS A 485 11.92 -18.86 -6.48
C HIS A 485 13.37 -18.39 -6.44
N VAL A 486 14.32 -19.31 -6.33
CA VAL A 486 15.75 -19.00 -6.26
C VAL A 486 16.47 -19.60 -7.45
N VAL A 487 17.29 -18.80 -8.11
CA VAL A 487 18.07 -19.18 -9.27
C VAL A 487 19.54 -18.88 -8.99
N ARG A 488 20.40 -19.88 -9.22
CA ARG A 488 21.86 -19.72 -9.16
C ARG A 488 22.34 -19.17 -10.50
N TYR A 489 23.23 -18.16 -10.51
CA TYR A 489 23.82 -17.63 -11.74
C TYR A 489 25.34 -17.45 -11.60
N ARG A 490 26.05 -17.41 -12.75
CA ARG A 490 27.49 -17.21 -12.87
C ARG A 490 27.81 -15.90 -13.52
#